data_bfb7d6b7a1b96d5940beb3a2b3fb583b
#
_entry.id   bfb7d6b7a1b96d5940beb3a2b3fb583b
#
_cell.length_a   1.000
_cell.length_b   1.000
_cell.length_c   1.000
_cell.angle_alpha   90.00
_cell.angle_beta   90.00
_cell.angle_gamma   90.00
#
_symmetry.space_group_name_H-M   'P 1'
#
loop_
_entity.id
_entity.type
_entity.pdbx_description
1 polymer ?
#
loop_
_entity_poly.entity_id
_entity_poly.type
_entity_poly.pdbx_seq_one_letter_code
_entity_poly.pdbx_strand_id
1 'polypeptide(L)'
;NFGYVPSEIANQIEFPPSLARLWHLRGYYGTLKHNVRGIYAYYLGWYDGNPATLDELPPRALARKTIDYMGGINMVIDRAREDYELGDYRWVVHILNQVLWADPKNVAARELASAAHTQLGYSAENATWRNAYLSAAIELTEGLPEIPKLHRVLRDVTRSMSVLHMLDALSIRLNASRSEGKAFEINWILSDSDELARSELCNCVLNHREGNVSEAKATVTLTRAVIGQMSLEPLSIDKFLQLVDDISGDVDVLT
;
A
#
# COMPACT_ATOMS: atom_id res chain seq x y z
N ASN A 1 -19.62 21.76 -7.18
CA ASN A 1 -20.37 22.81 -6.47
C ASN A 1 -21.88 22.49 -6.29
N PHE A 2 -22.37 21.36 -6.82
CA PHE A 2 -23.77 20.93 -6.69
C PHE A 2 -24.00 19.91 -5.57
N GLY A 3 -22.98 19.60 -4.73
CA GLY A 3 -23.07 18.64 -3.63
C GLY A 3 -22.94 17.17 -4.04
N TYR A 4 -22.59 16.87 -5.28
CA TYR A 4 -22.39 15.49 -5.71
C TYR A 4 -21.08 14.91 -5.16
N VAL A 5 -21.13 13.65 -4.71
CA VAL A 5 -19.94 12.91 -4.31
C VAL A 5 -19.26 12.22 -5.50
N PRO A 6 -17.99 11.80 -5.40
CA PRO A 6 -17.23 11.24 -6.52
C PRO A 6 -17.89 10.05 -7.22
N SER A 7 -18.58 9.21 -6.45
CA SER A 7 -19.28 8.03 -6.98
C SER A 7 -20.49 8.42 -7.82
N GLU A 8 -21.23 9.44 -7.43
CA GLU A 8 -22.38 9.95 -8.19
C GLU A 8 -21.93 10.57 -9.49
N ILE A 9 -20.93 11.49 -9.45
CA ILE A 9 -20.38 12.13 -10.64
C ILE A 9 -19.86 11.07 -11.62
N ALA A 10 -19.11 10.08 -11.13
CA ALA A 10 -18.54 9.02 -11.96
C ALA A 10 -19.60 8.14 -12.65
N ASN A 11 -20.82 8.05 -12.12
CA ASN A 11 -21.92 7.30 -12.73
C ASN A 11 -22.83 8.16 -13.63
N GLN A 12 -22.76 9.48 -13.52
CA GLN A 12 -23.57 10.41 -14.35
C GLN A 12 -22.82 10.89 -15.59
N ILE A 13 -21.48 10.97 -15.52
CA ILE A 13 -20.68 11.55 -16.60
C ILE A 13 -20.47 10.53 -17.72
N GLU A 14 -20.75 10.93 -18.94
CA GLU A 14 -20.57 10.13 -20.15
C GLU A 14 -19.90 10.98 -21.24
N PHE A 15 -19.19 10.30 -22.14
CA PHE A 15 -18.70 10.98 -23.35
C PHE A 15 -19.85 11.33 -24.27
N PRO A 16 -19.81 12.51 -24.94
CA PRO A 16 -20.71 12.78 -26.04
C PRO A 16 -20.65 11.65 -27.09
N PRO A 17 -21.77 11.30 -27.75
CA PRO A 17 -21.79 10.19 -28.73
C PRO A 17 -20.75 10.31 -29.84
N SER A 18 -20.40 11.54 -30.24
CA SER A 18 -19.37 11.82 -31.22
C SER A 18 -17.99 11.38 -30.80
N LEU A 19 -17.67 11.45 -29.50
CA LEU A 19 -16.40 11.04 -28.92
C LEU A 19 -16.41 9.57 -28.47
N ALA A 20 -17.53 9.11 -27.91
CA ALA A 20 -17.68 7.75 -27.39
C ALA A 20 -17.42 6.64 -28.44
N ARG A 21 -17.70 6.92 -29.73
CA ARG A 21 -17.48 5.98 -30.84
C ARG A 21 -16.04 5.93 -31.34
N LEU A 22 -15.18 6.87 -30.92
CA LEU A 22 -13.80 6.94 -31.38
C LEU A 22 -12.95 5.94 -30.59
N TRP A 23 -12.38 4.93 -31.27
CA TRP A 23 -11.66 3.84 -30.62
C TRP A 23 -10.51 4.33 -29.71
N HIS A 24 -9.78 5.37 -30.09
CA HIS A 24 -8.65 5.91 -29.36
C HIS A 24 -9.05 6.74 -28.12
N LEU A 25 -10.33 7.02 -27.92
CA LEU A 25 -10.85 7.66 -26.72
C LEU A 25 -11.52 6.69 -25.74
N ARG A 26 -11.59 5.40 -26.08
CA ARG A 26 -12.17 4.38 -25.21
C ARG A 26 -11.27 4.07 -24.03
N GLY A 27 -11.87 3.60 -22.94
CA GLY A 27 -11.23 3.40 -21.67
C GLY A 27 -10.44 2.09 -21.54
N TYR A 28 -9.46 1.83 -22.42
CA TYR A 28 -8.70 0.57 -22.40
C TYR A 28 -7.71 0.47 -21.24
N TYR A 29 -7.12 1.60 -20.82
CA TYR A 29 -6.18 1.68 -19.71
C TYR A 29 -6.73 2.52 -18.55
N GLY A 30 -7.15 3.77 -18.79
CA GLY A 30 -7.90 4.60 -17.86
C GLY A 30 -9.40 4.52 -18.15
N THR A 31 -10.26 4.86 -17.20
CA THR A 31 -11.70 4.98 -17.41
C THR A 31 -12.16 6.38 -17.08
N LEU A 32 -13.20 6.87 -17.78
CA LEU A 32 -13.81 8.15 -17.45
C LEU A 32 -14.24 8.20 -15.98
N LYS A 33 -14.82 7.11 -15.47
CA LYS A 33 -15.25 6.99 -14.07
C LYS A 33 -14.11 7.11 -13.07
N HIS A 34 -12.96 6.53 -13.39
CA HIS A 34 -11.77 6.58 -12.54
C HIS A 34 -11.13 7.98 -12.59
N ASN A 35 -11.01 8.53 -13.79
CA ASN A 35 -10.45 9.87 -14.00
C ASN A 35 -11.25 10.95 -13.25
N VAL A 36 -12.58 10.86 -13.28
CA VAL A 36 -13.47 11.77 -12.52
C VAL A 36 -13.18 11.72 -11.03
N ARG A 37 -13.01 10.52 -10.46
CA ARG A 37 -12.65 10.36 -9.03
C ARG A 37 -11.28 10.94 -8.73
N GLY A 38 -10.31 10.74 -9.63
CA GLY A 38 -8.97 11.31 -9.50
C GLY A 38 -8.98 12.84 -9.54
N ILE A 39 -9.75 13.42 -10.46
CA ILE A 39 -9.91 14.88 -10.56
C ILE A 39 -10.59 15.45 -9.30
N TYR A 40 -11.65 14.79 -8.83
CA TYR A 40 -12.32 15.20 -7.59
C TYR A 40 -11.32 15.20 -6.40
N ALA A 41 -10.59 14.11 -6.21
CA ALA A 41 -9.61 13.99 -5.13
C ALA A 41 -8.48 15.03 -5.23
N TYR A 42 -8.04 15.36 -6.45
CA TYR A 42 -7.03 16.39 -6.68
C TYR A 42 -7.47 17.79 -6.25
N TYR A 43 -8.71 18.18 -6.56
CA TYR A 43 -9.22 19.53 -6.26
C TYR A 43 -9.87 19.66 -4.87
N LEU A 44 -10.50 18.61 -4.36
CA LEU A 44 -11.32 18.65 -3.15
C LEU A 44 -10.80 17.75 -2.01
N GLY A 45 -9.80 16.90 -2.28
CA GLY A 45 -9.27 15.97 -1.31
C GLY A 45 -10.12 14.69 -1.19
N TRP A 46 -9.81 13.91 -0.17
CA TRP A 46 -10.44 12.60 0.07
C TRP A 46 -11.82 12.69 0.75
N TYR A 47 -12.06 13.75 1.50
CA TYR A 47 -13.28 13.93 2.27
C TYR A 47 -14.43 14.42 1.38
N ASP A 48 -15.51 13.67 1.37
CA ASP A 48 -16.68 13.93 0.52
C ASP A 48 -17.68 14.96 1.09
N GLY A 49 -17.39 15.50 2.29
CA GLY A 49 -18.25 16.46 2.98
C GLY A 49 -19.33 15.81 3.86
N ASN A 50 -19.41 14.47 3.92
CA ASN A 50 -20.35 13.78 4.79
C ASN A 50 -19.69 13.44 6.14
N PRO A 51 -20.14 14.03 7.26
CA PRO A 51 -19.53 13.74 8.57
C PRO A 51 -19.61 12.26 8.99
N ALA A 52 -20.51 11.47 8.43
CA ALA A 52 -20.61 10.04 8.72
C ALA A 52 -19.43 9.23 8.20
N THR A 53 -18.71 9.76 7.18
CA THR A 53 -17.52 9.13 6.58
C THR A 53 -16.21 9.76 7.08
N LEU A 54 -16.26 10.74 8.01
CA LEU A 54 -15.09 11.46 8.49
C LEU A 54 -14.19 10.59 9.39
N ASP A 55 -14.80 9.79 10.26
CA ASP A 55 -14.11 8.89 11.21
C ASP A 55 -14.83 7.54 11.25
N GLU A 56 -14.68 6.78 10.20
CA GLU A 56 -15.33 5.47 10.07
C GLU A 56 -14.73 4.44 11.04
N LEU A 57 -15.55 3.49 11.46
CA LEU A 57 -15.04 2.35 12.22
C LEU A 57 -14.01 1.56 11.36
N PRO A 58 -12.99 0.95 12.00
CA PRO A 58 -12.09 0.05 11.28
C PRO A 58 -12.85 -1.02 10.50
N PRO A 59 -12.40 -1.41 9.30
CA PRO A 59 -13.18 -2.27 8.38
C PRO A 59 -13.75 -3.53 9.01
N ARG A 60 -12.99 -4.23 9.87
CA ARG A 60 -13.49 -5.43 10.56
C ARG A 60 -14.60 -5.13 11.57
N ALA A 61 -14.50 -4.03 12.29
CA ALA A 61 -15.51 -3.63 13.26
C ALA A 61 -16.79 -3.19 12.57
N LEU A 62 -16.65 -2.40 11.50
CA LEU A 62 -17.77 -1.99 10.65
C LEU A 62 -18.48 -3.19 10.04
N ALA A 63 -17.73 -4.11 9.45
CA ALA A 63 -18.26 -5.30 8.81
C ALA A 63 -19.08 -6.19 9.77
N ARG A 64 -18.55 -6.44 10.97
CA ARG A 64 -19.26 -7.24 11.97
C ARG A 64 -20.61 -6.62 12.36
N LYS A 65 -20.63 -5.30 12.58
CA LYS A 65 -21.89 -4.60 12.90
C LYS A 65 -22.85 -4.62 11.72
N THR A 66 -22.36 -4.36 10.51
CA THR A 66 -23.17 -4.37 9.29
C THR A 66 -23.83 -5.73 9.08
N ILE A 67 -23.06 -6.82 9.19
CA ILE A 67 -23.55 -8.18 9.03
C ILE A 67 -24.57 -8.55 10.11
N ASP A 68 -24.34 -8.15 11.36
CA ASP A 68 -25.28 -8.36 12.47
C ASP A 68 -26.63 -7.66 12.20
N TYR A 69 -26.60 -6.38 11.81
CA TYR A 69 -27.81 -5.64 11.41
C TYR A 69 -28.55 -6.24 10.22
N MET A 70 -27.85 -6.96 9.33
CA MET A 70 -28.44 -7.62 8.15
C MET A 70 -28.97 -9.01 8.42
N GLY A 71 -28.92 -9.49 9.67
CA GLY A 71 -29.44 -10.80 10.06
C GLY A 71 -28.41 -11.94 10.03
N GLY A 72 -27.13 -11.60 9.96
CA GLY A 72 -26.01 -12.54 10.04
C GLY A 72 -25.48 -13.01 8.69
N ILE A 73 -24.32 -13.67 8.73
CA ILE A 73 -23.55 -14.08 7.55
C ILE A 73 -24.38 -14.90 6.55
N ASN A 74 -25.11 -15.89 7.02
CA ASN A 74 -25.86 -16.79 6.13
C ASN A 74 -26.96 -16.04 5.36
N MET A 75 -27.70 -15.17 6.05
CA MET A 75 -28.72 -14.35 5.41
C MET A 75 -28.14 -13.45 4.31
N VAL A 76 -26.96 -12.86 4.57
CA VAL A 76 -26.29 -12.01 3.58
C VAL A 76 -25.83 -12.83 2.37
N ILE A 77 -25.25 -14.01 2.58
CA ILE A 77 -24.79 -14.87 1.48
C ILE A 77 -25.98 -15.34 0.63
N ASP A 78 -27.10 -15.74 1.25
CA ASP A 78 -28.27 -16.21 0.52
C ASP A 78 -28.87 -15.11 -0.35
N ARG A 79 -29.00 -13.89 0.17
CA ARG A 79 -29.44 -12.73 -0.62
C ARG A 79 -28.44 -12.35 -1.71
N ALA A 80 -27.15 -12.36 -1.40
CA ALA A 80 -26.12 -12.09 -2.40
C ALA A 80 -26.14 -13.11 -3.56
N ARG A 81 -26.56 -14.35 -3.30
CA ARG A 81 -26.76 -15.35 -4.35
C ARG A 81 -27.94 -15.00 -5.26
N GLU A 82 -29.05 -14.52 -4.68
CA GLU A 82 -30.18 -14.03 -5.46
C GLU A 82 -29.77 -12.83 -6.34
N ASP A 83 -29.03 -11.87 -5.78
CA ASP A 83 -28.51 -10.71 -6.51
C ASP A 83 -27.52 -11.11 -7.62
N TYR A 84 -26.74 -12.18 -7.40
CA TYR A 84 -25.84 -12.73 -8.42
C TYR A 84 -26.61 -13.28 -9.63
N GLU A 85 -27.69 -14.02 -9.39
CA GLU A 85 -28.56 -14.53 -10.47
C GLU A 85 -29.27 -13.40 -11.26
N LEU A 86 -29.50 -12.26 -10.61
CA LEU A 86 -30.03 -11.05 -11.27
C LEU A 86 -28.96 -10.27 -12.04
N GLY A 87 -27.68 -10.64 -11.91
CA GLY A 87 -26.54 -9.98 -12.58
C GLY A 87 -26.03 -8.74 -11.86
N ASP A 88 -26.46 -8.45 -10.64
CA ASP A 88 -25.98 -7.28 -9.88
C ASP A 88 -24.63 -7.55 -9.21
N TYR A 89 -23.65 -7.92 -10.01
CA TYR A 89 -22.32 -8.34 -9.55
C TYR A 89 -21.58 -7.23 -8.76
N ARG A 90 -21.83 -5.96 -9.07
CA ARG A 90 -21.21 -4.85 -8.34
C ARG A 90 -21.68 -4.78 -6.89
N TRP A 91 -22.96 -5.04 -6.67
CA TRP A 91 -23.53 -5.12 -5.33
C TRP A 91 -23.06 -6.39 -4.61
N VAL A 92 -23.08 -7.53 -5.29
CA VAL A 92 -22.61 -8.82 -4.74
C VAL A 92 -21.19 -8.72 -4.19
N VAL A 93 -20.23 -8.17 -4.94
CA VAL A 93 -18.85 -8.00 -4.44
C VAL A 93 -18.79 -7.02 -3.29
N HIS A 94 -19.61 -5.96 -3.31
CA HIS A 94 -19.65 -4.98 -2.22
C HIS A 94 -20.12 -5.60 -0.92
N ILE A 95 -21.23 -6.33 -0.94
CA ILE A 95 -21.81 -6.89 0.28
C ILE A 95 -21.03 -8.11 0.79
N LEU A 96 -20.51 -8.96 -0.08
CA LEU A 96 -19.67 -10.08 0.31
C LEU A 96 -18.30 -9.63 0.85
N ASN A 97 -17.81 -8.46 0.45
CA ASN A 97 -16.64 -7.86 1.07
C ASN A 97 -16.86 -7.61 2.58
N GLN A 98 -18.08 -7.25 3.01
CA GLN A 98 -18.40 -7.14 4.44
C GLN A 98 -18.32 -8.52 5.13
N VAL A 99 -18.83 -9.58 4.48
CA VAL A 99 -18.71 -10.95 5.02
C VAL A 99 -17.24 -11.34 5.17
N LEU A 100 -16.43 -11.08 4.15
CA LEU A 100 -15.00 -11.44 4.14
C LEU A 100 -14.16 -10.63 5.14
N TRP A 101 -14.53 -9.37 5.44
CA TRP A 101 -13.93 -8.62 6.54
C TRP A 101 -14.31 -9.18 7.91
N ALA A 102 -15.54 -9.66 8.09
CA ALA A 102 -16.01 -10.27 9.34
C ALA A 102 -15.44 -11.68 9.54
N ASP A 103 -15.47 -12.51 8.48
CA ASP A 103 -14.97 -13.88 8.43
C ASP A 103 -14.20 -14.16 7.13
N PRO A 104 -12.88 -13.91 7.10
CA PRO A 104 -12.04 -14.06 5.91
C PRO A 104 -11.94 -15.50 5.38
N LYS A 105 -12.31 -16.49 6.20
CA LYS A 105 -12.21 -17.91 5.86
C LYS A 105 -13.54 -18.51 5.38
N ASN A 106 -14.59 -17.72 5.29
CA ASN A 106 -15.91 -18.19 4.85
C ASN A 106 -15.85 -18.68 3.39
N VAL A 107 -15.94 -19.98 3.21
CA VAL A 107 -15.79 -20.62 1.89
C VAL A 107 -16.89 -20.18 0.94
N ALA A 108 -18.16 -20.20 1.37
CA ALA A 108 -19.30 -19.85 0.51
C ALA A 108 -19.24 -18.38 0.04
N ALA A 109 -18.81 -17.46 0.93
CA ALA A 109 -18.61 -16.06 0.56
C ALA A 109 -17.43 -15.88 -0.42
N ARG A 110 -16.33 -16.60 -0.23
CA ARG A 110 -15.16 -16.57 -1.12
C ARG A 110 -15.51 -17.06 -2.52
N GLU A 111 -16.20 -18.18 -2.63
CA GLU A 111 -16.62 -18.75 -3.91
C GLU A 111 -17.58 -17.84 -4.68
N LEU A 112 -18.62 -17.32 -4.01
CA LEU A 112 -19.58 -16.43 -4.64
C LEU A 112 -18.96 -15.07 -5.02
N ALA A 113 -18.10 -14.51 -4.16
CA ALA A 113 -17.38 -13.28 -4.47
C ALA A 113 -16.41 -13.48 -5.64
N SER A 114 -15.69 -14.61 -5.70
CA SER A 114 -14.84 -14.97 -6.84
C SER A 114 -15.62 -15.04 -8.15
N ALA A 115 -16.77 -15.70 -8.14
CA ALA A 115 -17.65 -15.77 -9.31
C ALA A 115 -18.11 -14.37 -9.77
N ALA A 116 -18.52 -13.51 -8.84
CA ALA A 116 -18.96 -12.14 -9.15
C ALA A 116 -17.81 -11.27 -9.66
N HIS A 117 -16.63 -11.37 -9.07
CA HIS A 117 -15.42 -10.70 -9.58
C HIS A 117 -15.05 -11.16 -10.99
N THR A 118 -15.21 -12.45 -11.29
CA THR A 118 -14.98 -13.02 -12.64
C THR A 118 -15.90 -12.38 -13.67
N GLN A 119 -17.20 -12.25 -13.36
CA GLN A 119 -18.15 -11.58 -14.25
C GLN A 119 -17.82 -10.11 -14.48
N LEU A 120 -17.45 -9.37 -13.42
CA LEU A 120 -17.00 -7.97 -13.53
C LEU A 120 -15.72 -7.86 -14.34
N GLY A 121 -14.79 -8.80 -14.17
CA GLY A 121 -13.54 -8.85 -14.95
C GLY A 121 -13.79 -9.04 -16.44
N TYR A 122 -14.64 -9.99 -16.81
CA TYR A 122 -14.97 -10.23 -18.22
C TYR A 122 -15.79 -9.10 -18.86
N SER A 123 -16.57 -8.39 -18.06
CA SER A 123 -17.34 -7.22 -18.53
C SER A 123 -16.51 -5.94 -18.61
N ALA A 124 -15.32 -5.90 -18.02
CA ALA A 124 -14.49 -4.72 -17.99
C ALA A 124 -13.71 -4.53 -19.30
N GLU A 125 -13.96 -3.43 -20.01
CA GLU A 125 -13.17 -3.00 -21.15
C GLU A 125 -11.77 -2.56 -20.73
N ASN A 126 -11.67 -1.88 -19.60
CA ASN A 126 -10.43 -1.38 -19.02
C ASN A 126 -9.54 -2.53 -18.52
N ALA A 127 -8.31 -2.61 -19.03
CA ALA A 127 -7.39 -3.69 -18.68
C ALA A 127 -6.98 -3.68 -17.20
N THR A 128 -6.80 -2.52 -16.59
CA THR A 128 -6.43 -2.41 -15.17
C THR A 128 -7.58 -2.85 -14.25
N TRP A 129 -8.82 -2.49 -14.57
CA TRP A 129 -9.98 -2.97 -13.82
C TRP A 129 -10.20 -4.46 -14.02
N ARG A 130 -10.08 -4.93 -15.27
CA ARG A 130 -10.15 -6.36 -15.57
C ARG A 130 -9.16 -7.16 -14.73
N ASN A 131 -7.90 -6.73 -14.73
CA ASN A 131 -6.86 -7.40 -13.95
C ASN A 131 -7.16 -7.35 -12.44
N ALA A 132 -7.61 -6.22 -11.90
CA ALA A 132 -7.98 -6.11 -10.50
C ALA A 132 -9.08 -7.11 -10.12
N TYR A 133 -10.13 -7.21 -10.93
CA TYR A 133 -11.22 -8.14 -10.67
C TYR A 133 -10.79 -9.61 -10.81
N LEU A 134 -10.08 -9.96 -11.89
CA LEU A 134 -9.66 -11.35 -12.12
C LEU A 134 -8.59 -11.80 -11.12
N SER A 135 -7.67 -10.92 -10.71
CA SER A 135 -6.72 -11.23 -9.64
C SER A 135 -7.44 -11.47 -8.31
N ALA A 136 -8.40 -10.61 -7.95
CA ALA A 136 -9.21 -10.81 -6.75
C ALA A 136 -9.98 -12.15 -6.79
N ALA A 137 -10.51 -12.55 -7.94
CA ALA A 137 -11.19 -13.82 -8.09
C ALA A 137 -10.26 -15.02 -7.82
N ILE A 138 -9.04 -14.98 -8.35
CA ILE A 138 -8.03 -16.03 -8.14
C ILE A 138 -7.56 -16.05 -6.67
N GLU A 139 -7.24 -14.89 -6.08
CA GLU A 139 -6.81 -14.80 -4.69
C GLU A 139 -7.86 -15.31 -3.69
N LEU A 140 -9.14 -15.16 -4.02
CA LEU A 140 -10.23 -15.69 -3.20
C LEU A 140 -10.31 -17.22 -3.23
N THR A 141 -9.96 -17.88 -4.32
CA THR A 141 -10.03 -19.34 -4.48
C THR A 141 -8.70 -20.04 -4.20
N GLU A 142 -7.59 -19.50 -4.70
CA GLU A 142 -6.28 -20.14 -4.67
C GLU A 142 -5.37 -19.54 -3.59
N GLY A 143 -5.71 -18.36 -3.06
CA GLY A 143 -4.85 -17.60 -2.15
C GLY A 143 -3.87 -16.69 -2.88
N LEU A 144 -2.99 -16.04 -2.11
CA LEU A 144 -1.97 -15.16 -2.66
C LEU A 144 -0.88 -15.98 -3.37
N PRO A 145 -0.49 -15.60 -4.59
CA PRO A 145 0.61 -16.28 -5.27
C PRO A 145 1.93 -16.04 -4.54
N GLU A 146 2.80 -17.04 -4.54
CA GLU A 146 4.18 -16.83 -4.11
C GLU A 146 4.89 -15.95 -5.14
N ILE A 147 5.08 -14.68 -4.79
CA ILE A 147 5.82 -13.74 -5.64
C ILE A 147 7.32 -13.99 -5.42
N PRO A 148 8.08 -14.36 -6.47
CA PRO A 148 9.52 -14.48 -6.37
C PRO A 148 10.11 -13.17 -5.83
N LYS A 149 10.98 -13.26 -4.83
CA LYS A 149 11.65 -12.07 -4.29
C LYS A 149 12.45 -11.40 -5.42
N LEU A 150 12.04 -10.21 -5.82
CA LEU A 150 12.65 -9.41 -6.90
C LEU A 150 14.01 -8.80 -6.49
N HIS A 151 14.82 -9.53 -5.73
CA HIS A 151 16.10 -9.06 -5.20
C HIS A 151 17.05 -8.50 -6.26
N ARG A 152 16.99 -9.02 -7.51
CA ARG A 152 17.89 -8.58 -8.57
C ARG A 152 17.54 -7.17 -9.07
N VAL A 153 16.26 -6.90 -9.28
CA VAL A 153 15.78 -5.57 -9.75
C VAL A 153 16.01 -4.52 -8.66
N LEU A 154 15.76 -4.87 -7.40
CA LEU A 154 15.97 -3.99 -6.26
C LEU A 154 17.45 -3.63 -6.07
N ARG A 155 18.39 -4.56 -6.32
CA ARG A 155 19.84 -4.28 -6.26
C ARG A 155 20.31 -3.25 -7.27
N ASP A 156 19.78 -3.28 -8.48
CA ASP A 156 20.16 -2.30 -9.51
C ASP A 156 19.58 -0.93 -9.20
N VAL A 157 18.37 -0.87 -8.63
CA VAL A 157 17.78 0.38 -8.14
C VAL A 157 18.60 0.95 -6.99
N THR A 158 18.95 0.16 -5.98
CA THR A 158 19.73 0.63 -4.82
C THR A 158 21.13 1.11 -5.21
N ARG A 159 21.77 0.52 -6.23
CA ARG A 159 23.05 1.00 -6.75
C ARG A 159 22.98 2.42 -7.31
N SER A 160 21.82 2.82 -7.80
CA SER A 160 21.59 4.14 -8.41
C SER A 160 21.03 5.18 -7.41
N MET A 161 20.65 4.76 -6.20
CA MET A 161 20.14 5.67 -5.17
C MET A 161 21.30 6.41 -4.50
N SER A 162 21.10 7.65 -4.07
CA SER A 162 22.05 8.31 -3.16
C SER A 162 22.07 7.63 -1.80
N VAL A 163 23.16 7.82 -1.04
CA VAL A 163 23.27 7.28 0.32
C VAL A 163 22.12 7.77 1.20
N LEU A 164 21.72 9.03 1.05
CA LEU A 164 20.59 9.60 1.80
C LEU A 164 19.28 8.87 1.51
N HIS A 165 18.96 8.61 0.24
CA HIS A 165 17.75 7.84 -0.09
C HIS A 165 17.77 6.40 0.45
N MET A 166 18.96 5.78 0.52
CA MET A 166 19.09 4.45 1.15
C MET A 166 18.84 4.52 2.66
N LEU A 167 19.37 5.54 3.33
CA LEU A 167 19.16 5.79 4.76
C LEU A 167 17.71 6.18 5.04
N ASP A 168 17.07 7.02 4.19
CA ASP A 168 15.65 7.36 4.31
C ASP A 168 14.75 6.12 4.26
N ALA A 169 15.11 5.11 3.46
CA ALA A 169 14.41 3.84 3.45
C ALA A 169 14.49 3.08 4.79
N LEU A 170 15.53 3.31 5.61
CA LEU A 170 15.66 2.76 6.97
C LEU A 170 14.74 3.47 7.96
N SER A 171 14.48 4.77 7.78
CA SER A 171 13.61 5.56 8.66
C SER A 171 12.20 4.97 8.77
N ILE A 172 11.69 4.36 7.68
CA ILE A 172 10.37 3.71 7.63
C ILE A 172 10.30 2.50 8.58
N ARG A 173 11.45 1.91 8.92
CA ARG A 173 11.56 0.73 9.78
C ARG A 173 11.83 1.05 11.24
N LEU A 174 12.01 2.32 11.56
CA LEU A 174 12.27 2.74 12.94
C LEU A 174 11.13 2.28 13.86
N ASN A 175 11.50 1.60 14.93
CA ASN A 175 10.56 1.26 15.98
C ASN A 175 10.38 2.45 16.93
N ALA A 176 9.34 3.25 16.71
CA ALA A 176 9.07 4.47 17.46
C ALA A 176 8.97 4.21 18.98
N SER A 177 8.34 3.10 19.41
CA SER A 177 8.21 2.77 20.83
C SER A 177 9.56 2.47 21.50
N ARG A 178 10.52 1.88 20.76
CA ARG A 178 11.87 1.61 21.29
C ARG A 178 12.76 2.84 21.25
N SER A 179 12.46 3.80 20.41
CA SER A 179 13.23 5.05 20.26
C SER A 179 12.73 6.19 21.15
N GLU A 180 11.65 5.98 21.90
CA GLU A 180 11.11 6.98 22.83
C GLU A 180 12.16 7.40 23.87
N GLY A 181 12.34 8.71 24.03
CA GLY A 181 13.31 9.29 24.96
C GLY A 181 14.77 9.18 24.53
N LYS A 182 15.06 8.58 23.37
CA LYS A 182 16.42 8.53 22.81
C LYS A 182 16.67 9.70 21.87
N ALA A 183 17.89 10.27 21.95
CA ALA A 183 18.39 11.28 21.03
C ALA A 183 19.90 11.07 20.82
N PHE A 184 20.31 10.90 19.57
CA PHE A 184 21.72 10.71 19.23
C PHE A 184 21.96 10.95 17.72
N GLU A 185 23.23 11.11 17.35
CA GLU A 185 23.66 11.15 15.96
C GLU A 185 24.64 10.01 15.65
N ILE A 186 24.58 9.52 14.42
CA ILE A 186 25.49 8.50 13.86
C ILE A 186 26.08 9.07 12.57
N ASN A 187 27.41 9.02 12.43
CA ASN A 187 28.07 9.29 11.16
C ASN A 187 28.21 8.01 10.33
N TRP A 188 28.01 8.13 9.03
CA TRP A 188 28.21 7.09 8.03
C TRP A 188 29.29 7.50 7.06
N ILE A 189 30.36 6.72 6.98
CA ILE A 189 31.48 6.92 6.06
C ILE A 189 31.46 5.78 5.05
N LEU A 190 31.31 6.09 3.77
CA LEU A 190 31.36 5.07 2.74
C LEU A 190 32.82 4.87 2.30
N SER A 191 33.37 3.68 2.60
CA SER A 191 34.77 3.35 2.33
C SER A 191 35.09 3.15 0.85
N ASP A 192 34.07 2.92 0.02
CA ASP A 192 34.18 2.72 -1.44
C ASP A 192 33.74 3.94 -2.26
N SER A 193 33.45 5.06 -1.62
CA SER A 193 33.13 6.35 -2.25
C SER A 193 33.48 7.52 -1.32
N ASP A 194 33.46 8.75 -1.84
CA ASP A 194 33.68 9.96 -1.04
C ASP A 194 32.41 10.46 -0.35
N GLU A 195 31.36 9.61 -0.24
CA GLU A 195 30.09 9.99 0.36
C GLU A 195 30.15 9.91 1.89
N LEU A 196 29.68 10.97 2.53
CA LEU A 196 29.54 11.11 3.97
C LEU A 196 28.09 11.46 4.29
N ALA A 197 27.50 10.77 5.24
CA ALA A 197 26.15 11.06 5.72
C ALA A 197 26.08 10.98 7.23
N ARG A 198 25.06 11.60 7.80
CA ARG A 198 24.70 11.47 9.21
C ARG A 198 23.24 11.14 9.38
N SER A 199 22.94 10.37 10.42
CA SER A 199 21.60 10.10 10.89
C SER A 199 21.41 10.74 12.26
N GLU A 200 20.31 11.45 12.45
CA GLU A 200 19.90 12.05 13.71
C GLU A 200 18.59 11.38 14.17
N LEU A 201 18.63 10.72 15.32
CA LEU A 201 17.43 10.25 16.01
C LEU A 201 17.01 11.31 17.02
N CYS A 202 15.83 11.86 16.87
CA CYS A 202 15.23 12.81 17.81
C CYS A 202 13.70 12.70 17.75
N ASN A 203 13.04 12.73 18.91
CA ASN A 203 11.57 12.68 18.99
C ASN A 203 10.95 11.50 18.22
N CYS A 204 11.57 10.34 18.27
CA CYS A 204 11.15 9.12 17.55
C CYS A 204 11.15 9.27 16.01
N VAL A 205 11.91 10.21 15.47
CA VAL A 205 12.12 10.40 14.04
C VAL A 205 13.59 10.26 13.71
N LEU A 206 13.90 9.49 12.66
CA LEU A 206 15.25 9.32 12.15
C LEU A 206 15.40 10.15 10.86
N ASN A 207 16.19 11.22 10.94
CA ASN A 207 16.49 12.10 9.83
C ASN A 207 17.90 11.84 9.31
N HIS A 208 18.13 12.10 8.03
CA HIS A 208 19.43 11.93 7.39
C HIS A 208 19.86 13.22 6.68
N ARG A 209 21.16 13.50 6.71
CA ARG A 209 21.77 14.67 6.06
C ARG A 209 23.17 14.32 5.53
N GLU A 210 23.64 15.07 4.57
CA GLU A 210 25.01 14.98 4.09
C GLU A 210 26.02 15.48 5.14
N GLY A 211 27.23 14.94 5.07
CA GLY A 211 28.36 15.30 5.95
C GLY A 211 28.32 14.61 7.31
N ASN A 212 29.34 14.89 8.12
CA ASN A 212 29.54 14.31 9.44
C ASN A 212 29.47 15.41 10.53
N VAL A 213 29.24 15.00 11.78
CA VAL A 213 29.33 15.87 12.96
C VAL A 213 30.39 15.34 13.91
N SER A 214 31.09 16.28 14.60
CA SER A 214 32.17 15.92 15.52
C SER A 214 31.71 15.21 16.78
N GLU A 215 30.46 15.41 17.18
CA GLU A 215 29.89 14.90 18.45
C GLU A 215 28.94 13.71 18.23
N ALA A 216 29.01 13.05 17.06
CA ALA A 216 28.23 11.83 16.83
C ALA A 216 28.55 10.76 17.87
N LYS A 217 27.51 10.09 18.39
CA LYS A 217 27.70 8.99 19.35
C LYS A 217 28.44 7.78 18.76
N ALA A 218 28.22 7.52 17.47
CA ALA A 218 28.94 6.49 16.74
C ALA A 218 29.34 6.98 15.34
N THR A 219 30.42 6.46 14.81
CA THR A 219 30.81 6.57 13.41
C THR A 219 30.98 5.20 12.83
N VAL A 220 30.27 4.90 11.76
CA VAL A 220 30.26 3.62 11.07
C VAL A 220 30.89 3.78 9.69
N THR A 221 31.94 3.02 9.42
CA THR A 221 32.56 2.93 8.10
C THR A 221 32.15 1.63 7.43
N LEU A 222 31.61 1.72 6.22
CA LEU A 222 31.10 0.58 5.49
C LEU A 222 31.02 0.88 3.98
N THR A 223 30.83 -0.15 3.18
CA THR A 223 30.65 0.03 1.73
C THR A 223 29.23 0.42 1.38
N ARG A 224 29.07 1.08 0.24
CA ARG A 224 27.76 1.40 -0.36
C ARG A 224 26.87 0.16 -0.53
N ALA A 225 27.47 -1.00 -0.82
CA ALA A 225 26.76 -2.25 -0.94
C ALA A 225 26.08 -2.69 0.36
N VAL A 226 26.70 -2.45 1.51
CA VAL A 226 26.16 -2.79 2.83
C VAL A 226 24.95 -1.91 3.17
N ILE A 227 25.02 -0.58 2.97
CA ILE A 227 23.86 0.31 3.13
C ILE A 227 22.73 -0.12 2.19
N GLY A 228 23.03 -0.42 0.94
CA GLY A 228 22.06 -0.92 -0.03
C GLY A 228 21.37 -2.21 0.45
N GLN A 229 22.10 -3.13 1.04
CA GLN A 229 21.53 -4.35 1.63
C GLN A 229 20.63 -4.04 2.83
N MET A 230 21.06 -3.17 3.74
CA MET A 230 20.27 -2.72 4.89
C MET A 230 18.94 -2.07 4.46
N SER A 231 18.95 -1.28 3.39
CA SER A 231 17.74 -0.62 2.88
C SER A 231 16.73 -1.60 2.28
N LEU A 232 17.18 -2.74 1.78
CA LEU A 232 16.33 -3.76 1.16
C LEU A 232 15.73 -4.74 2.16
N GLU A 233 16.51 -5.18 3.14
CA GLU A 233 16.11 -6.21 4.11
C GLU A 233 16.62 -5.90 5.51
N PRO A 234 15.86 -6.28 6.56
CA PRO A 234 16.36 -6.18 7.93
C PRO A 234 17.58 -7.07 8.12
N LEU A 235 18.66 -6.51 8.65
CA LEU A 235 19.83 -7.28 9.11
C LEU A 235 19.75 -7.45 10.62
N SER A 236 20.16 -8.62 11.13
CA SER A 236 20.44 -8.74 12.56
C SER A 236 21.68 -7.92 12.91
N ILE A 237 21.78 -7.46 14.15
CA ILE A 237 22.95 -6.69 14.61
C ILE A 237 24.25 -7.47 14.38
N ASP A 238 24.28 -8.77 14.69
CA ASP A 238 25.46 -9.60 14.50
C ASP A 238 25.90 -9.65 13.03
N LYS A 239 24.93 -9.78 12.11
CA LYS A 239 25.24 -9.78 10.68
C LYS A 239 25.69 -8.40 10.21
N PHE A 240 25.10 -7.34 10.72
CA PHE A 240 25.52 -5.97 10.42
C PHE A 240 26.96 -5.73 10.86
N LEU A 241 27.31 -6.07 12.11
CA LEU A 241 28.67 -5.92 12.66
C LEU A 241 29.74 -6.72 11.89
N GLN A 242 29.35 -7.81 11.23
CA GLN A 242 30.26 -8.58 10.36
C GLN A 242 30.48 -7.93 8.97
N LEU A 243 29.60 -7.05 8.55
CA LEU A 243 29.63 -6.45 7.22
C LEU A 243 30.24 -5.04 7.19
N VAL A 244 30.37 -4.38 8.33
CA VAL A 244 30.96 -3.04 8.43
C VAL A 244 32.47 -3.13 8.45
N ASP A 245 33.14 -2.12 7.90
CA ASP A 245 34.61 -2.05 7.86
C ASP A 245 35.20 -1.61 9.20
N ASP A 246 34.55 -0.63 9.86
CA ASP A 246 34.96 -0.11 11.18
C ASP A 246 33.78 0.54 11.90
N ILE A 247 33.81 0.51 13.24
CA ILE A 247 32.90 1.25 14.11
C ILE A 247 33.68 1.88 15.24
N SER A 248 33.49 3.18 15.44
CA SER A 248 33.99 3.90 16.60
C SER A 248 32.85 4.57 17.37
N GLY A 249 33.00 4.67 18.69
CA GLY A 249 32.01 5.26 19.58
C GLY A 249 31.07 4.22 20.22
N ASP A 250 29.85 4.62 20.53
CA ASP A 250 28.85 3.82 21.26
C ASP A 250 28.09 2.90 20.31
N VAL A 251 28.41 1.62 20.32
CA VAL A 251 27.78 0.60 19.46
C VAL A 251 26.32 0.31 19.86
N ASP A 252 25.94 0.56 21.10
CA ASP A 252 24.57 0.29 21.58
C ASP A 252 23.51 1.15 20.89
N VAL A 253 23.90 2.27 20.29
CA VAL A 253 22.98 3.11 19.49
C VAL A 253 22.54 2.46 18.18
N LEU A 254 23.20 1.39 17.74
CA LEU A 254 22.89 0.66 16.51
C LEU A 254 21.87 -0.46 16.73
N THR A 255 21.50 -0.76 17.99
CA THR A 255 20.56 -1.82 18.38
C THR A 255 19.19 -1.27 18.75
#